data_55229f4f49b9ee9d366b8f12bc13160f
#
_entry.id   55229f4f49b9ee9d366b8f12bc13160f
#
_cell.length_a   1.000
_cell.length_b   1.000
_cell.length_c   1.000
_cell.angle_alpha   90.00
_cell.angle_beta   90.00
_cell.angle_gamma   90.00
#
_symmetry.space_group_name_H-M   'P 1'
#
loop_
_entity.id
_entity.type
_entity.pdbx_description
1 polymer ?
#
loop_
_entity_poly.entity_id
_entity_poly.type
_entity_poly.pdbx_seq_one_letter_code
_entity_poly.pdbx_strand_id
1 'polypeptide(L)'
;NCRNLEELWFSSDFTDLGSGAFTGCHRIRRMEVLMNDEQSGLKEILSEVGEELRVHLYGKVEAMLWFPEYYEEGVENTPARILMTEVHGSGLYYRNCFQGKVFHFLEYDKRFEMARAQESSDFLREMVYGRLNWPTGLTEQAKIQYEQYLKEHIEQIASDFIRQKRGEELEWLLHSYPLEPGQKELFTGLVNLADTVKSPEILSMLMEYQRMHFPSKRRSFEL
;
A
#
# COMPACT_ATOMS: atom_id res chain seq x y z
N ASN A 1 10.69 8.80 23.49
CA ASN A 1 11.86 7.99 23.09
C ASN A 1 11.61 6.46 23.16
N CYS A 2 10.54 5.97 22.56
CA CYS A 2 10.23 4.53 22.46
C CYS A 2 10.90 3.94 21.21
N ARG A 3 12.19 3.64 21.29
CA ARG A 3 13.01 3.21 20.14
C ARG A 3 12.58 1.88 19.50
N ASN A 4 11.78 1.06 20.21
CA ASN A 4 11.28 -0.23 19.75
C ASN A 4 9.77 -0.21 19.44
N LEU A 5 9.14 0.95 19.42
CA LEU A 5 7.73 1.07 19.08
C LEU A 5 7.57 0.94 17.55
N GLU A 6 6.88 -0.10 17.11
CA GLU A 6 6.70 -0.44 15.69
C GLU A 6 5.25 -0.24 15.23
N GLU A 7 4.31 -0.26 16.16
CA GLU A 7 2.88 -0.21 15.86
C GLU A 7 2.12 0.66 16.86
N LEU A 8 1.14 1.42 16.36
CA LEU A 8 0.24 2.25 17.15
C LEU A 8 -1.21 1.84 16.91
N TRP A 9 -1.97 1.74 18.00
CA TRP A 9 -3.42 1.50 18.00
C TRP A 9 -4.12 2.62 18.74
N PHE A 10 -5.07 3.30 18.08
CA PHE A 10 -5.83 4.39 18.70
C PHE A 10 -7.19 4.55 18.03
N SER A 11 -8.08 5.38 18.64
CA SER A 11 -9.37 5.73 18.04
C SER A 11 -9.39 7.16 17.54
N SER A 12 -10.30 7.47 16.62
CA SER A 12 -10.53 8.82 16.12
C SER A 12 -10.97 9.82 17.19
N ASP A 13 -11.41 9.33 18.38
CA ASP A 13 -11.75 10.18 19.52
C ASP A 13 -10.53 10.91 20.10
N PHE A 14 -9.33 10.42 19.80
CA PHE A 14 -8.09 11.12 20.04
C PHE A 14 -7.99 12.31 19.08
N THR A 15 -7.96 13.51 19.61
CA THR A 15 -8.01 14.76 18.81
C THR A 15 -6.87 15.71 19.05
N ASP A 16 -6.00 15.45 20.02
CA ASP A 16 -4.89 16.32 20.36
C ASP A 16 -3.65 15.52 20.77
N LEU A 17 -2.50 15.99 20.34
CA LEU A 17 -1.20 15.41 20.61
C LEU A 17 -0.24 16.49 21.10
N GLY A 18 0.43 16.24 22.21
CA GLY A 18 1.51 17.10 22.65
C GLY A 18 2.69 17.05 21.67
N SER A 19 3.21 18.22 21.30
CA SER A 19 4.37 18.33 20.39
C SER A 19 5.55 17.46 20.87
N GLY A 20 6.15 16.71 19.96
CA GLY A 20 7.27 15.82 20.23
C GLY A 20 6.90 14.51 20.94
N ALA A 21 5.63 14.11 20.96
CA ALA A 21 5.17 12.87 21.60
C ALA A 21 5.90 11.63 21.03
N PHE A 22 6.17 11.61 19.73
CA PHE A 22 6.86 10.53 19.04
C PHE A 22 8.36 10.80 18.77
N THR A 23 8.93 11.85 19.35
CA THR A 23 10.37 12.13 19.21
C THR A 23 11.22 10.91 19.60
N GLY A 24 12.04 10.44 18.67
CA GLY A 24 12.92 9.27 18.85
C GLY A 24 12.22 7.92 18.70
N CYS A 25 11.01 7.89 18.13
CA CYS A 25 10.26 6.67 17.82
C CYS A 25 10.42 6.30 16.32
N HIS A 26 11.65 6.05 15.86
CA HIS A 26 11.99 5.86 14.44
C HIS A 26 11.65 4.47 13.88
N ARG A 27 10.94 3.62 14.61
CA ARG A 27 10.58 2.27 14.16
C ARG A 27 9.10 2.09 13.92
N ILE A 28 8.30 3.13 14.05
CA ILE A 28 6.86 3.05 13.76
C ILE A 28 6.69 2.81 12.27
N ARG A 29 5.98 1.73 11.93
CA ARG A 29 5.72 1.29 10.55
C ARG A 29 4.24 1.00 10.31
N ARG A 30 3.45 0.87 11.37
CA ARG A 30 2.03 0.52 11.27
C ARG A 30 1.19 1.35 12.23
N MET A 31 0.04 1.79 11.75
CA MET A 31 -1.00 2.41 12.55
C MET A 31 -2.34 1.75 12.27
N GLU A 32 -3.05 1.38 13.32
CA GLU A 32 -4.42 0.86 13.28
C GLU A 32 -5.33 1.89 13.95
N VAL A 33 -6.25 2.46 13.19
CA VAL A 33 -7.08 3.59 13.64
C VAL A 33 -8.55 3.22 13.59
N LEU A 34 -9.18 3.07 14.75
CA LEU A 34 -10.63 2.88 14.84
C LEU A 34 -11.34 4.21 14.55
N MET A 35 -11.99 4.31 13.42
CA MET A 35 -12.71 5.50 12.98
C MET A 35 -14.14 5.51 13.53
N ASN A 36 -14.36 6.16 14.67
CA ASN A 36 -15.68 6.45 15.23
C ASN A 36 -16.32 7.67 14.55
N ASP A 37 -15.50 8.56 13.97
CA ASP A 37 -15.89 9.73 13.19
C ASP A 37 -14.93 9.88 12.00
N GLU A 38 -15.26 10.77 11.06
CA GLU A 38 -14.38 11.15 9.93
C GLU A 38 -13.18 12.00 10.40
N GLN A 39 -13.34 12.74 11.49
CA GLN A 39 -12.28 13.51 12.11
C GLN A 39 -11.40 12.63 13.01
N SER A 40 -10.11 12.88 13.02
CA SER A 40 -9.16 12.18 13.87
C SER A 40 -7.91 13.00 14.17
N GLY A 41 -7.14 12.61 15.18
CA GLY A 41 -5.79 13.13 15.46
C GLY A 41 -4.69 12.52 14.59
N LEU A 42 -5.04 11.84 13.50
CA LEU A 42 -4.09 11.18 12.61
C LEU A 42 -3.09 12.17 11.98
N LYS A 43 -3.55 13.36 11.61
CA LYS A 43 -2.69 14.39 11.02
C LYS A 43 -1.53 14.78 11.94
N GLU A 44 -1.84 14.96 13.21
CA GLU A 44 -0.87 15.36 14.25
C GLU A 44 0.18 14.27 14.43
N ILE A 45 -0.22 13.00 14.43
CA ILE A 45 0.71 11.86 14.53
C ILE A 45 1.57 11.75 13.27
N LEU A 46 0.97 11.85 12.09
CA LEU A 46 1.68 11.77 10.81
C LEU A 46 2.70 12.89 10.64
N SER A 47 2.49 14.06 11.24
CA SER A 47 3.46 15.16 11.20
C SER A 47 4.74 14.90 12.01
N GLU A 48 4.69 13.95 12.96
CA GLU A 48 5.84 13.60 13.81
C GLU A 48 6.54 12.29 13.40
N VAL A 49 5.91 11.50 12.50
CA VAL A 49 6.45 10.22 12.02
C VAL A 49 6.81 10.37 10.55
N GLY A 50 8.09 10.53 10.23
CA GLY A 50 8.61 10.75 8.88
C GLY A 50 8.87 9.46 8.10
N GLU A 51 8.97 8.32 8.77
CA GLU A 51 9.30 7.02 8.18
C GLU A 51 8.17 6.48 7.27
N GLU A 52 8.51 5.55 6.39
CA GLU A 52 7.50 4.81 5.61
C GLU A 52 6.49 4.15 6.55
N LEU A 53 5.20 4.34 6.27
CA LEU A 53 4.16 4.00 7.22
C LEU A 53 2.92 3.44 6.52
N ARG A 54 2.40 2.30 7.03
CA ARG A 54 1.09 1.77 6.71
C ARG A 54 0.08 2.25 7.75
N VAL A 55 -1.05 2.80 7.29
CA VAL A 55 -2.18 3.21 8.13
C VAL A 55 -3.43 2.47 7.70
N HIS A 56 -3.98 1.67 8.60
CA HIS A 56 -5.26 1.01 8.42
C HIS A 56 -6.34 1.76 9.18
N LEU A 57 -7.29 2.34 8.46
CA LEU A 57 -8.49 2.93 9.00
C LEU A 57 -9.60 1.88 8.99
N TYR A 58 -10.31 1.70 10.08
CA TYR A 58 -11.42 0.76 10.17
C TYR A 58 -12.57 1.29 11.03
N GLY A 59 -13.79 0.83 10.83
CA GLY A 59 -14.99 1.32 11.48
C GLY A 59 -15.87 2.13 10.55
N LYS A 60 -16.17 3.41 10.84
CA LYS A 60 -16.98 4.26 9.95
C LYS A 60 -16.30 4.63 8.64
N VAL A 61 -14.98 4.69 8.63
CA VAL A 61 -14.15 4.86 7.44
C VAL A 61 -13.24 3.65 7.36
N GLU A 62 -13.20 2.99 6.21
CA GLU A 62 -12.39 1.80 6.00
C GLU A 62 -11.44 2.03 4.84
N ALA A 63 -10.14 2.08 5.12
CA ALA A 63 -9.11 2.32 4.12
C ALA A 63 -7.76 1.78 4.57
N MET A 64 -6.95 1.34 3.61
CA MET A 64 -5.53 1.03 3.79
C MET A 64 -4.71 2.06 3.04
N LEU A 65 -3.91 2.83 3.77
CA LEU A 65 -3.12 3.93 3.23
C LEU A 65 -1.63 3.67 3.47
N TRP A 66 -0.81 4.03 2.50
CA TRP A 66 0.64 3.97 2.60
C TRP A 66 1.24 5.35 2.44
N PHE A 67 2.09 5.74 3.38
CA PHE A 67 2.75 7.03 3.41
C PHE A 67 4.24 6.82 3.15
N PRO A 68 4.81 7.44 2.10
CA PRO A 68 6.24 7.36 1.84
C PRO A 68 7.06 8.02 2.95
N GLU A 69 8.31 7.67 3.01
CA GLU A 69 9.28 8.33 3.89
C GLU A 69 9.54 9.78 3.45
N TYR A 70 9.82 10.63 4.40
CA TYR A 70 10.41 11.95 4.18
C TYR A 70 11.30 12.34 5.36
N TYR A 71 12.26 13.19 5.09
CA TYR A 71 13.03 13.86 6.13
C TYR A 71 13.34 15.30 5.74
N GLU A 72 13.58 16.12 6.74
CA GLU A 72 13.90 17.53 6.59
C GLU A 72 15.39 17.73 6.95
N GLU A 73 16.12 18.40 6.08
CA GLU A 73 17.52 18.75 6.30
C GLU A 73 17.69 20.25 6.37
N GLY A 74 18.33 20.71 7.44
CA GLY A 74 18.72 22.11 7.58
C GLY A 74 19.98 22.39 6.76
N VAL A 75 19.89 23.18 5.69
CA VAL A 75 21.02 23.57 4.86
C VAL A 75 21.37 25.03 5.11
N GLU A 76 22.64 25.30 5.46
CA GLU A 76 23.14 26.67 5.57
C GLU A 76 23.60 27.16 4.19
N ASN A 77 22.90 28.14 3.66
CA ASN A 77 23.28 28.77 2.40
C ASN A 77 24.34 29.86 2.69
N THR A 78 25.61 29.56 2.43
CA THR A 78 26.69 30.53 2.42
C THR A 78 26.83 31.14 1.01
N PRO A 79 26.87 32.48 0.83
CA PRO A 79 27.35 33.51 1.75
C PRO A 79 26.27 34.24 2.56
N ALA A 80 24.96 33.98 2.31
CA ALA A 80 23.90 34.75 2.94
C ALA A 80 23.60 34.37 4.40
N ARG A 81 24.14 33.27 4.92
CA ARG A 81 23.87 32.69 6.26
C ARG A 81 22.39 32.49 6.55
N ILE A 82 21.63 32.13 5.51
CA ILE A 82 20.22 31.79 5.65
C ILE A 82 20.14 30.28 5.88
N LEU A 83 19.53 29.88 6.99
CA LEU A 83 19.12 28.49 7.22
C LEU A 83 17.90 28.21 6.36
N MET A 84 18.03 27.29 5.43
CA MET A 84 16.94 26.77 4.62
C MET A 84 16.64 25.35 5.05
N THR A 85 15.40 24.95 5.03
CA THR A 85 14.99 23.56 5.23
C THR A 85 14.74 22.94 3.86
N GLU A 86 15.48 21.92 3.51
CA GLU A 86 15.21 21.09 2.33
C GLU A 86 14.44 19.84 2.76
N VAL A 87 13.41 19.53 2.00
CA VAL A 87 12.55 18.34 2.23
C VAL A 87 12.92 17.29 1.20
N HIS A 88 13.28 16.10 1.67
CA HIS A 88 13.62 14.95 0.86
C HIS A 88 12.54 13.88 0.96
N GLY A 89 12.22 13.22 -0.15
CA GLY A 89 11.17 12.21 -0.26
C GLY A 89 9.77 12.82 -0.50
N SER A 90 8.85 11.99 -0.92
CA SER A 90 7.48 12.41 -1.27
C SER A 90 6.53 12.45 -0.07
N GLY A 91 6.94 11.88 1.06
CA GLY A 91 6.07 11.58 2.20
C GLY A 91 5.40 12.78 2.84
N LEU A 92 6.04 13.96 2.85
CA LEU A 92 5.45 15.18 3.39
C LEU A 92 4.18 15.58 2.62
N TYR A 93 4.18 15.42 1.30
CA TYR A 93 3.03 15.77 0.46
C TYR A 93 1.81 14.88 0.78
N TYR A 94 2.05 13.58 1.02
CA TYR A 94 0.99 12.63 1.40
C TYR A 94 0.42 12.93 2.79
N ARG A 95 1.28 13.31 3.76
CA ARG A 95 0.89 13.64 5.14
C ARG A 95 0.08 14.93 5.24
N ASN A 96 0.14 15.77 4.22
CA ASN A 96 -0.64 17.00 4.11
C ASN A 96 -2.01 16.83 3.40
N CYS A 97 -2.43 15.58 3.09
CA CYS A 97 -3.72 15.31 2.48
C CYS A 97 -4.86 15.35 3.50
N PHE A 98 -5.06 16.50 4.13
CA PHE A 98 -6.13 16.73 5.10
C PHE A 98 -6.85 18.06 4.84
N GLN A 99 -8.15 18.05 5.11
CA GLN A 99 -8.95 19.26 5.26
C GLN A 99 -9.35 19.40 6.73
N GLY A 100 -8.63 20.25 7.47
CA GLY A 100 -8.72 20.27 8.93
C GLY A 100 -8.23 18.93 9.52
N LYS A 101 -9.11 18.21 10.24
CA LYS A 101 -8.86 16.90 10.82
C LYS A 101 -9.43 15.72 10.01
N VAL A 102 -10.00 16.00 8.84
CA VAL A 102 -10.56 14.98 7.94
C VAL A 102 -9.54 14.64 6.87
N PHE A 103 -9.28 13.33 6.67
CA PHE A 103 -8.39 12.86 5.61
C PHE A 103 -9.03 13.04 4.23
N HIS A 104 -8.28 13.58 3.29
CA HIS A 104 -8.76 13.95 1.96
C HIS A 104 -8.25 12.96 0.90
N PHE A 105 -9.00 11.88 0.68
CA PHE A 105 -8.64 10.79 -0.24
C PHE A 105 -8.32 11.27 -1.65
N LEU A 106 -9.11 12.19 -2.20
CA LEU A 106 -8.89 12.73 -3.54
C LEU A 106 -7.49 13.38 -3.67
N GLU A 107 -7.06 14.15 -2.68
CA GLU A 107 -5.73 14.79 -2.71
C GLU A 107 -4.61 13.74 -2.54
N TYR A 108 -4.84 12.69 -1.79
CA TYR A 108 -3.93 11.57 -1.66
C TYR A 108 -3.76 10.84 -3.02
N ASP A 109 -4.87 10.47 -3.65
CA ASP A 109 -4.86 9.71 -4.90
C ASP A 109 -4.29 10.52 -6.08
N LYS A 110 -4.48 11.85 -6.13
CA LYS A 110 -3.85 12.75 -7.13
C LYS A 110 -2.32 12.70 -7.13
N ARG A 111 -1.70 12.27 -6.02
CA ARG A 111 -0.24 12.18 -5.91
C ARG A 111 0.34 10.88 -6.43
N PHE A 112 -0.49 9.98 -6.95
CA PHE A 112 -0.03 8.67 -7.40
C PHE A 112 1.05 8.74 -8.48
N GLU A 113 0.92 9.67 -9.45
CA GLU A 113 1.97 9.85 -10.48
C GLU A 113 3.31 10.32 -9.89
N MET A 114 3.27 11.09 -8.81
CA MET A 114 4.50 11.45 -8.07
C MET A 114 5.11 10.22 -7.40
N ALA A 115 4.29 9.38 -6.75
CA ALA A 115 4.78 8.13 -6.17
C ALA A 115 5.39 7.22 -7.24
N ARG A 116 4.76 7.07 -8.40
CA ARG A 116 5.30 6.26 -9.52
C ARG A 116 6.70 6.72 -9.96
N ALA A 117 6.98 8.00 -9.84
CA ALA A 117 8.26 8.57 -10.26
C ALA A 117 9.36 8.47 -9.18
N GLN A 118 8.99 8.36 -7.91
CA GLN A 118 9.93 8.53 -6.79
C GLN A 118 10.04 7.30 -5.87
N GLU A 119 8.98 6.48 -5.79
CA GLU A 119 8.92 5.41 -4.82
C GLU A 119 9.31 4.05 -5.42
N SER A 120 9.64 3.10 -4.53
CA SER A 120 9.99 1.74 -4.93
C SER A 120 8.78 0.95 -5.44
N SER A 121 9.04 -0.08 -6.25
CA SER A 121 8.00 -1.00 -6.71
C SER A 121 7.28 -1.72 -5.56
N ASP A 122 7.98 -1.99 -4.46
CA ASP A 122 7.40 -2.58 -3.25
C ASP A 122 6.40 -1.64 -2.60
N PHE A 123 6.75 -0.37 -2.43
CA PHE A 123 5.85 0.65 -1.93
C PHE A 123 4.61 0.82 -2.82
N LEU A 124 4.82 0.92 -4.14
CA LEU A 124 3.73 1.09 -5.11
C LEU A 124 2.77 -0.09 -5.12
N ARG A 125 3.27 -1.33 -5.03
CA ARG A 125 2.45 -2.54 -4.89
C ARG A 125 1.51 -2.42 -3.69
N GLU A 126 2.04 -2.05 -2.53
CA GLU A 126 1.25 -1.93 -1.30
C GLU A 126 0.23 -0.79 -1.38
N MET A 127 0.61 0.36 -1.92
CA MET A 127 -0.30 1.50 -2.13
C MET A 127 -1.44 1.11 -3.07
N VAL A 128 -1.14 0.51 -4.21
CA VAL A 128 -2.13 0.09 -5.22
C VAL A 128 -3.07 -0.97 -4.64
N TYR A 129 -2.53 -2.00 -3.98
CA TYR A 129 -3.31 -3.01 -3.30
C TYR A 129 -4.25 -2.37 -2.27
N GLY A 130 -3.72 -1.51 -1.40
CA GLY A 130 -4.51 -0.85 -0.36
C GLY A 130 -5.65 -0.02 -0.93
N ARG A 131 -5.38 0.80 -1.95
CA ARG A 131 -6.41 1.68 -2.53
C ARG A 131 -7.46 0.94 -3.35
N LEU A 132 -7.11 -0.14 -4.02
CA LEU A 132 -8.05 -0.94 -4.80
C LEU A 132 -8.87 -1.92 -3.94
N ASN A 133 -8.29 -2.46 -2.87
CA ASN A 133 -9.00 -3.38 -1.97
C ASN A 133 -9.90 -2.65 -0.96
N TRP A 134 -9.53 -1.42 -0.54
CA TRP A 134 -10.31 -0.55 0.34
C TRP A 134 -10.62 0.78 -0.36
N PRO A 135 -11.59 0.84 -1.29
CA PRO A 135 -11.77 1.96 -2.22
C PRO A 135 -12.51 3.17 -1.62
N THR A 136 -12.53 3.35 -0.31
CA THR A 136 -13.17 4.51 0.33
C THR A 136 -12.66 5.82 -0.27
N GLY A 137 -13.58 6.66 -0.74
CA GLY A 137 -13.26 7.94 -1.37
C GLY A 137 -12.48 7.86 -2.69
N LEU A 138 -12.33 6.65 -3.26
CA LEU A 138 -11.64 6.45 -4.53
C LEU A 138 -12.51 6.90 -5.70
N THR A 139 -12.01 7.85 -6.50
CA THR A 139 -12.69 8.29 -7.72
C THR A 139 -12.42 7.33 -8.87
N GLU A 140 -13.33 7.29 -9.87
CA GLU A 140 -13.14 6.45 -11.06
C GLU A 140 -11.85 6.78 -11.80
N GLN A 141 -11.46 8.07 -11.87
CA GLN A 141 -10.21 8.47 -12.50
C GLN A 141 -8.98 7.89 -11.78
N ALA A 142 -8.94 7.97 -10.46
CA ALA A 142 -7.84 7.43 -9.66
C ALA A 142 -7.83 5.90 -9.71
N LYS A 143 -9.02 5.26 -9.68
CA LYS A 143 -9.16 3.82 -9.85
C LYS A 143 -8.54 3.33 -11.15
N ILE A 144 -8.84 4.00 -12.27
CA ILE A 144 -8.27 3.66 -13.57
C ILE A 144 -6.73 3.72 -13.53
N GLN A 145 -6.13 4.72 -12.89
CA GLN A 145 -4.68 4.84 -12.78
C GLN A 145 -4.06 3.70 -11.95
N TYR A 146 -4.67 3.34 -10.82
CA TYR A 146 -4.23 2.21 -10.00
C TYR A 146 -4.38 0.87 -10.73
N GLU A 147 -5.52 0.66 -11.41
CA GLU A 147 -5.76 -0.56 -12.20
C GLU A 147 -4.81 -0.68 -13.38
N GLN A 148 -4.48 0.42 -14.04
CA GLN A 148 -3.51 0.41 -15.12
C GLN A 148 -2.14 0.00 -14.61
N TYR A 149 -1.66 0.59 -13.52
CA TYR A 149 -0.39 0.20 -12.90
C TYR A 149 -0.38 -1.28 -12.49
N LEU A 150 -1.47 -1.74 -11.87
CA LEU A 150 -1.61 -3.14 -11.45
C LEU A 150 -1.52 -4.09 -12.65
N LYS A 151 -2.21 -3.79 -13.75
CA LYS A 151 -2.20 -4.62 -14.97
C LYS A 151 -0.83 -4.63 -15.65
N GLU A 152 -0.14 -3.48 -15.69
CA GLU A 152 1.21 -3.35 -16.24
C GLU A 152 2.24 -4.17 -15.43
N HIS A 153 2.01 -4.37 -14.13
CA HIS A 153 2.96 -5.02 -13.22
C HIS A 153 2.41 -6.31 -12.58
N ILE A 154 1.33 -6.89 -13.12
CA ILE A 154 0.62 -8.00 -12.49
C ILE A 154 1.49 -9.22 -12.21
N GLU A 155 2.43 -9.55 -13.11
CA GLU A 155 3.38 -10.65 -12.94
C GLU A 155 4.30 -10.43 -11.75
N GLN A 156 4.85 -9.23 -11.62
CA GLN A 156 5.74 -8.87 -10.52
C GLN A 156 4.97 -8.88 -9.20
N ILE A 157 3.81 -8.22 -9.14
CA ILE A 157 2.96 -8.14 -7.94
C ILE A 157 2.56 -9.52 -7.46
N ALA A 158 2.06 -10.39 -8.36
CA ALA A 158 1.69 -11.76 -8.03
C ALA A 158 2.90 -12.57 -7.54
N SER A 159 4.05 -12.44 -8.20
CA SER A 159 5.28 -13.10 -7.81
C SER A 159 5.76 -12.68 -6.42
N ASP A 160 5.64 -11.40 -6.09
CA ASP A 160 6.03 -10.88 -4.78
C ASP A 160 5.10 -11.36 -3.66
N PHE A 161 3.78 -11.41 -3.90
CA PHE A 161 2.84 -12.03 -2.97
C PHE A 161 3.17 -13.51 -2.72
N ILE A 162 3.54 -14.27 -3.76
CA ILE A 162 3.95 -15.67 -3.60
C ILE A 162 5.24 -15.77 -2.77
N ARG A 163 6.29 -14.98 -3.07
CA ARG A 163 7.57 -14.98 -2.34
C ARG A 163 7.38 -14.63 -0.87
N GLN A 164 6.47 -13.71 -0.58
CA GLN A 164 6.14 -13.27 0.79
C GLN A 164 5.10 -14.17 1.47
N LYS A 165 4.62 -15.22 0.80
CA LYS A 165 3.57 -16.14 1.27
C LYS A 165 2.26 -15.45 1.65
N ARG A 166 1.90 -14.42 0.91
CA ARG A 166 0.69 -13.61 1.07
C ARG A 166 -0.44 -14.18 0.20
N GLY A 167 -1.03 -15.28 0.66
CA GLY A 167 -2.04 -16.02 -0.11
C GLY A 167 -3.34 -15.25 -0.29
N GLU A 168 -3.80 -14.54 0.73
CA GLU A 168 -5.05 -13.75 0.68
C GLU A 168 -4.96 -12.61 -0.34
N GLU A 169 -3.83 -11.91 -0.39
CA GLU A 169 -3.61 -10.83 -1.36
C GLU A 169 -3.48 -11.36 -2.79
N LEU A 170 -2.86 -12.53 -2.96
CA LEU A 170 -2.79 -13.19 -4.26
C LEU A 170 -4.17 -13.66 -4.72
N GLU A 171 -4.98 -14.22 -3.82
CA GLU A 171 -6.35 -14.63 -4.11
C GLU A 171 -7.21 -13.43 -4.51
N TRP A 172 -7.14 -12.34 -3.75
CA TRP A 172 -7.80 -11.08 -4.09
C TRP A 172 -7.39 -10.59 -5.49
N LEU A 173 -6.07 -10.60 -5.78
CA LEU A 173 -5.54 -10.14 -7.06
C LEU A 173 -6.13 -10.93 -8.22
N LEU A 174 -6.04 -12.26 -8.16
CA LEU A 174 -6.49 -13.14 -9.23
C LEU A 174 -8.02 -13.20 -9.36
N HIS A 175 -8.76 -12.95 -8.27
CA HIS A 175 -10.22 -12.90 -8.30
C HIS A 175 -10.73 -11.58 -8.88
N SER A 176 -10.15 -10.44 -8.45
CA SER A 176 -10.58 -9.11 -8.89
C SER A 176 -10.04 -8.74 -10.28
N TYR A 177 -8.88 -9.28 -10.65
CA TYR A 177 -8.18 -9.03 -11.92
C TYR A 177 -7.75 -10.36 -12.55
N PRO A 178 -8.70 -11.17 -13.03
CA PRO A 178 -8.40 -12.49 -13.57
C PRO A 178 -7.47 -12.40 -14.79
N LEU A 179 -6.55 -13.35 -14.84
CA LEU A 179 -5.63 -13.47 -15.96
C LEU A 179 -6.36 -13.84 -17.25
N GLU A 180 -5.99 -13.21 -18.34
CA GLU A 180 -6.55 -13.50 -19.66
C GLU A 180 -6.06 -14.86 -20.18
N PRO A 181 -6.81 -15.51 -21.10
CA PRO A 181 -6.41 -16.78 -21.70
C PRO A 181 -5.02 -16.77 -22.35
N GLY A 182 -4.58 -15.61 -22.86
CA GLY A 182 -3.25 -15.40 -23.42
C GLY A 182 -2.10 -15.38 -22.41
N GLN A 183 -2.41 -15.23 -21.10
CA GLN A 183 -1.43 -15.15 -20.02
C GLN A 183 -1.14 -16.51 -19.36
N LYS A 184 -1.35 -17.62 -20.08
CA LYS A 184 -1.12 -18.97 -19.57
C LYS A 184 0.34 -19.23 -19.19
N GLU A 185 1.30 -18.66 -19.92
CA GLU A 185 2.73 -18.78 -19.60
C GLU A 185 3.07 -18.08 -18.30
N LEU A 186 2.56 -16.86 -18.09
CA LEU A 186 2.66 -16.14 -16.83
C LEU A 186 2.11 -16.99 -15.68
N PHE A 187 0.88 -17.51 -15.84
CA PHE A 187 0.27 -18.38 -14.83
C PHE A 187 1.13 -19.59 -14.50
N THR A 188 1.70 -20.26 -15.52
CA THR A 188 2.60 -21.39 -15.31
C THR A 188 3.85 -20.99 -14.51
N GLY A 189 4.39 -19.79 -14.76
CA GLY A 189 5.48 -19.20 -13.98
C GLY A 189 5.12 -19.03 -12.50
N LEU A 190 3.92 -18.52 -12.20
CA LEU A 190 3.43 -18.36 -10.82
C LEU A 190 3.30 -19.70 -10.08
N VAL A 191 2.78 -20.73 -10.75
CA VAL A 191 2.68 -22.10 -10.17
C VAL A 191 4.07 -22.66 -9.84
N ASN A 192 5.03 -22.55 -10.77
CA ASN A 192 6.41 -22.99 -10.55
C ASN A 192 7.08 -22.22 -9.39
N LEU A 193 6.81 -20.92 -9.29
CA LEU A 193 7.32 -20.10 -8.18
C LEU A 193 6.74 -20.54 -6.84
N ALA A 194 5.43 -20.81 -6.77
CA ALA A 194 4.76 -21.29 -5.55
C ALA A 194 5.33 -22.64 -5.07
N ASP A 195 5.64 -23.53 -6.00
CA ASP A 195 6.31 -24.81 -5.70
C ASP A 195 7.74 -24.57 -5.18
N THR A 196 8.49 -23.66 -5.81
CA THR A 196 9.86 -23.31 -5.40
C THR A 196 9.93 -22.73 -3.98
N VAL A 197 9.00 -21.85 -3.61
CA VAL A 197 8.94 -21.23 -2.27
C VAL A 197 8.30 -22.17 -1.23
N LYS A 198 7.86 -23.36 -1.63
CA LYS A 198 7.24 -24.38 -0.78
C LYS A 198 6.06 -23.83 0.02
N SER A 199 5.08 -23.26 -0.68
CA SER A 199 3.81 -22.82 -0.11
C SER A 199 2.66 -23.68 -0.61
N PRO A 200 2.30 -24.78 0.10
CA PRO A 200 1.26 -25.71 -0.33
C PRO A 200 -0.12 -25.05 -0.40
N GLU A 201 -0.38 -24.06 0.47
CA GLU A 201 -1.64 -23.31 0.48
C GLU A 201 -1.82 -22.50 -0.80
N ILE A 202 -0.79 -21.71 -1.18
CA ILE A 202 -0.79 -20.94 -2.43
C ILE A 202 -0.84 -21.87 -3.64
N LEU A 203 -0.09 -22.96 -3.62
CA LEU A 203 -0.11 -23.94 -4.70
C LEU A 203 -1.50 -24.55 -4.89
N SER A 204 -2.17 -24.92 -3.80
CA SER A 204 -3.55 -25.44 -3.83
C SER A 204 -4.52 -24.44 -4.42
N MET A 205 -4.43 -23.16 -4.00
CA MET A 205 -5.25 -22.07 -4.54
C MET A 205 -5.00 -21.86 -6.05
N LEU A 206 -3.74 -21.85 -6.49
CA LEU A 206 -3.41 -21.72 -7.91
C LEU A 206 -3.91 -22.91 -8.73
N MET A 207 -3.85 -24.13 -8.22
CA MET A 207 -4.39 -25.31 -8.92
C MET A 207 -5.92 -25.23 -9.07
N GLU A 208 -6.63 -24.71 -8.06
CA GLU A 208 -8.07 -24.46 -8.15
C GLU A 208 -8.36 -23.37 -9.20
N TYR A 209 -7.61 -22.27 -9.19
CA TYR A 209 -7.69 -21.21 -10.20
C TYR A 209 -7.46 -21.76 -11.61
N GLN A 210 -6.45 -22.62 -11.80
CA GLN A 210 -6.16 -23.27 -13.08
C GLN A 210 -7.36 -24.07 -13.60
N ARG A 211 -8.01 -24.82 -12.71
CA ARG A 211 -9.17 -25.63 -13.07
C ARG A 211 -10.32 -24.79 -13.61
N MET A 212 -10.50 -23.59 -13.04
CA MET A 212 -11.59 -22.68 -13.43
C MET A 212 -11.28 -21.88 -14.70
N HIS A 213 -10.06 -21.32 -14.79
CA HIS A 213 -9.73 -20.34 -15.83
C HIS A 213 -8.90 -20.90 -16.99
N PHE A 214 -8.12 -21.96 -16.76
CA PHE A 214 -7.28 -22.60 -17.76
C PHE A 214 -7.54 -24.12 -17.84
N PRO A 215 -8.79 -24.57 -18.11
CA PRO A 215 -9.12 -25.98 -18.15
C PRO A 215 -8.28 -26.70 -19.21
N SER A 216 -7.66 -27.82 -18.83
CA SER A 216 -6.99 -28.69 -19.79
C SER A 216 -8.03 -29.28 -20.74
N LYS A 217 -7.79 -29.21 -22.06
CA LYS A 217 -8.64 -29.95 -23.03
C LYS A 217 -8.65 -31.42 -22.62
N ARG A 218 -9.83 -31.95 -22.25
CA ARG A 218 -10.01 -33.39 -22.11
C ARG A 218 -9.59 -34.03 -23.42
N ARG A 219 -8.55 -34.88 -23.40
CA ARG A 219 -8.28 -35.78 -24.52
C ARG A 219 -9.50 -36.70 -24.60
N SER A 220 -10.34 -36.54 -25.63
CA SER A 220 -11.28 -37.55 -25.98
C SER A 220 -10.46 -38.76 -26.50
N PHE A 221 -10.41 -39.81 -25.73
CA PHE A 221 -10.02 -41.10 -26.27
C PHE A 221 -11.24 -41.56 -27.07
N GLU A 222 -11.17 -41.41 -28.39
CA GLU A 222 -12.01 -42.20 -29.29
C GLU A 222 -11.55 -43.65 -29.19
N LEU A 223 -12.47 -44.50 -28.72
CA LEU A 223 -12.35 -45.94 -28.70
C LEU A 223 -12.77 -46.50 -30.08
#